data_dd8bb5cf3c5df30bdacaf440ca70c027
#
_entry.id   dd8bb5cf3c5df30bdacaf440ca70c027
#
_cell.length_a   1.000
_cell.length_b   1.000
_cell.length_c   1.000
_cell.angle_alpha   90.00
_cell.angle_beta   90.00
_cell.angle_gamma   90.00
#
_symmetry.space_group_name_H-M   'P 1'
#
loop_
_entity.id
_entity.type
_entity.pdbx_description
1 polymer ?
#
loop_
_entity_poly.entity_id
_entity_poly.type
_entity_poly.pdbx_seq_one_letter_code
_entity_poly.pdbx_strand_id
1 'polypeptide(L)'
;MTERKENQKMWEDYADKYAGFVIEYDLTRAKNYPESILAISQIFPVTYYKRMPKVPLLPFIERVFFKALYNENVPIDDAAKKLFKQLLIKKEEYSGEEEWRIISSTNRIVFPLISAVYMGYKISDESVQRLEEICIRKSIPLYRQNFNSYTGKMQFEPVEKESEIK
;
A
#
# COMPACT_ATOMS: atom_id res chain seq x y z
N MET A 1 -2.68 -0.52 -0.61
CA MET A 1 -2.19 -1.19 0.62
C MET A 1 -3.35 -1.91 1.26
N THR A 2 -3.11 -2.94 2.08
CA THR A 2 -4.14 -3.66 2.85
C THR A 2 -3.59 -3.95 4.25
N GLU A 3 -4.47 -4.22 5.22
CA GLU A 3 -4.04 -4.56 6.59
C GLU A 3 -3.62 -6.03 6.73
N ARG A 4 -4.03 -6.88 5.78
CA ARG A 4 -3.83 -8.33 5.86
C ARG A 4 -2.95 -8.84 4.73
N LYS A 5 -1.84 -9.46 5.07
CA LYS A 5 -0.93 -10.11 4.10
C LYS A 5 -1.58 -11.35 3.44
N GLU A 6 -2.59 -11.94 4.07
CA GLU A 6 -3.34 -13.08 3.57
C GLU A 6 -4.46 -12.68 2.58
N ASN A 7 -4.58 -11.41 2.21
CA ASN A 7 -5.62 -10.94 1.29
C ASN A 7 -5.38 -11.47 -0.13
N GLN A 8 -6.09 -12.54 -0.49
CA GLN A 8 -5.93 -13.22 -1.79
C GLN A 8 -6.16 -12.30 -2.97
N LYS A 9 -7.19 -11.43 -2.87
CA LYS A 9 -7.51 -10.48 -3.95
C LYS A 9 -6.36 -9.51 -4.21
N MET A 10 -5.66 -9.06 -3.16
CA MET A 10 -4.49 -8.19 -3.32
C MET A 10 -3.32 -8.94 -3.97
N TRP A 11 -3.13 -10.22 -3.67
CA TRP A 11 -2.12 -11.04 -4.33
C TRP A 11 -2.42 -11.28 -5.80
N GLU A 12 -3.69 -11.51 -6.16
CA GLU A 12 -4.09 -11.68 -7.54
C GLU A 12 -3.96 -10.42 -8.37
N ASP A 13 -4.49 -9.29 -7.85
CA ASP A 13 -4.62 -8.07 -8.62
C ASP A 13 -3.33 -7.21 -8.64
N TYR A 14 -2.50 -7.27 -7.56
CA TYR A 14 -1.38 -6.33 -7.36
C TYR A 14 -0.01 -6.99 -7.17
N ALA A 15 0.05 -8.31 -6.98
CA ALA A 15 1.30 -9.04 -6.85
C ALA A 15 1.51 -10.03 -8.00
N ASP A 16 1.19 -9.61 -9.22
CA ASP A 16 1.36 -10.36 -10.46
C ASP A 16 0.84 -11.81 -10.35
N LYS A 17 -0.41 -11.96 -9.89
CA LYS A 17 -1.05 -13.27 -9.69
C LYS A 17 -0.18 -14.25 -8.91
N TYR A 18 0.37 -13.78 -7.79
CA TYR A 18 1.29 -14.48 -6.89
C TYR A 18 2.71 -14.70 -7.42
N ALA A 19 3.09 -14.10 -8.57
CA ALA A 19 4.46 -14.12 -9.06
C ALA A 19 5.31 -12.94 -8.53
N GLY A 20 4.68 -11.99 -7.85
CA GLY A 20 5.33 -10.84 -7.23
C GLY A 20 5.61 -11.03 -5.74
N PHE A 21 5.74 -9.91 -5.03
CA PHE A 21 5.99 -9.88 -3.60
C PHE A 21 5.18 -8.76 -2.92
N VAL A 22 5.05 -8.86 -1.61
CA VAL A 22 4.38 -7.88 -0.75
C VAL A 22 5.36 -7.37 0.30
N ILE A 23 5.33 -6.07 0.56
CA ILE A 23 6.15 -5.42 1.58
C ILE A 23 5.26 -5.07 2.77
N GLU A 24 5.67 -5.49 3.96
CA GLU A 24 5.04 -5.12 5.22
C GLU A 24 5.76 -3.92 5.85
N TYR A 25 4.97 -2.97 6.32
CA TYR A 25 5.45 -1.79 7.03
C TYR A 25 4.93 -1.78 8.46
N ASP A 26 5.81 -1.64 9.43
CA ASP A 26 5.42 -1.46 10.84
C ASP A 26 5.17 0.02 11.14
N LEU A 27 3.91 0.42 11.05
CA LEU A 27 3.50 1.80 11.32
C LEU A 27 3.58 2.16 12.82
N THR A 28 3.64 1.18 13.72
CA THR A 28 3.73 1.45 15.16
C THR A 28 5.05 2.08 15.56
N ARG A 29 6.11 1.77 14.82
CA ARG A 29 7.45 2.33 15.01
C ARG A 29 7.63 3.74 14.43
N ALA A 30 6.71 4.17 13.59
CA ALA A 30 6.81 5.44 12.90
C ALA A 30 6.80 6.66 13.85
N LYS A 31 6.20 6.52 15.04
CA LYS A 31 6.25 7.57 16.08
C LYS A 31 7.66 8.00 16.48
N ASN A 32 8.66 7.15 16.23
CA ASN A 32 10.07 7.43 16.56
C ASN A 32 10.81 8.21 15.45
N TYR A 33 10.13 8.46 14.31
CA TYR A 33 10.72 9.11 13.14
C TYR A 33 9.81 10.23 12.66
N PRO A 34 10.17 11.51 12.80
CA PRO A 34 9.32 12.64 12.45
C PRO A 34 8.80 12.62 11.01
N GLU A 35 9.66 12.25 10.03
CA GLU A 35 9.26 12.15 8.64
C GLU A 35 8.19 11.07 8.39
N SER A 36 8.15 10.06 9.23
CA SER A 36 7.20 8.96 9.15
C SER A 36 5.83 9.31 9.71
N ILE A 37 5.77 10.19 10.69
CA ILE A 37 4.51 10.72 11.23
C ILE A 37 3.74 11.43 10.11
N LEU A 38 4.45 12.22 9.30
CA LEU A 38 3.85 12.88 8.15
C LEU A 38 3.31 11.87 7.13
N ALA A 39 4.07 10.82 6.83
CA ALA A 39 3.63 9.76 5.92
C ALA A 39 2.38 9.04 6.43
N ILE A 40 2.33 8.70 7.73
CA ILE A 40 1.17 8.03 8.34
C ILE A 40 -0.08 8.91 8.31
N SER A 41 0.06 10.21 8.55
CA SER A 41 -1.08 11.15 8.50
C SER A 41 -1.72 11.25 7.12
N GLN A 42 -1.06 10.71 6.08
CA GLN A 42 -1.52 10.69 4.70
C GLN A 42 -2.10 9.33 4.27
N ILE A 43 -2.23 8.37 5.20
CA ILE A 43 -2.80 7.04 4.94
C ILE A 43 -4.27 7.04 5.32
N PHE A 44 -5.13 6.69 4.38
CA PHE A 44 -6.58 6.71 4.54
C PHE A 44 -7.22 5.40 4.07
N PRO A 45 -8.23 4.89 4.80
CA PRO A 45 -8.99 3.74 4.33
C PRO A 45 -9.87 4.11 3.14
N VAL A 46 -10.04 3.18 2.21
CA VAL A 46 -10.98 3.30 1.10
C VAL A 46 -12.38 2.94 1.59
N THR A 47 -13.36 3.77 1.23
CA THR A 47 -14.77 3.53 1.50
C THR A 47 -15.45 2.93 0.28
N TYR A 48 -16.21 1.86 0.45
CA TYR A 48 -16.86 1.13 -0.63
C TYR A 48 -18.35 1.48 -0.73
N TYR A 49 -18.83 1.68 -1.96
CA TYR A 49 -20.22 2.08 -2.22
C TYR A 49 -20.88 1.21 -3.28
N LYS A 50 -22.12 0.81 -3.04
CA LYS A 50 -22.98 0.14 -4.06
C LYS A 50 -23.23 1.05 -5.25
N ARG A 51 -23.46 2.34 -4.98
CA ARG A 51 -23.62 3.38 -6.01
C ARG A 51 -22.62 4.48 -5.75
N MET A 52 -21.73 4.71 -6.72
CA MET A 52 -20.73 5.76 -6.62
C MET A 52 -21.40 7.12 -6.42
N PRO A 53 -21.05 7.87 -5.38
CA PRO A 53 -21.58 9.21 -5.18
C PRO A 53 -21.14 10.13 -6.33
N LYS A 54 -22.06 10.92 -6.84
CA LYS A 54 -21.75 11.97 -7.83
C LYS A 54 -21.10 13.14 -7.12
N VAL A 55 -19.91 13.53 -7.54
CA VAL A 55 -19.23 14.72 -7.05
C VAL A 55 -19.16 15.74 -8.16
N PRO A 56 -19.67 16.96 -7.94
CA PRO A 56 -19.53 18.04 -8.91
C PRO A 56 -18.05 18.42 -9.04
N LEU A 57 -17.47 18.13 -10.19
CA LEU A 57 -16.06 18.41 -10.49
C LEU A 57 -15.84 19.91 -10.81
N LEU A 58 -16.85 20.57 -11.38
CA LEU A 58 -16.75 21.94 -11.87
C LEU A 58 -16.31 22.95 -10.79
N PRO A 59 -16.92 22.99 -9.58
CA PRO A 59 -16.50 23.93 -8.54
C PRO A 59 -15.06 23.73 -8.07
N PHE A 60 -14.54 22.49 -8.22
CA PHE A 60 -13.15 22.20 -7.89
C PHE A 60 -12.20 22.74 -8.97
N ILE A 61 -12.52 22.50 -10.25
CA ILE A 61 -11.72 22.99 -11.39
C ILE A 61 -11.66 24.51 -11.34
N GLU A 62 -12.78 25.19 -11.13
CA GLU A 62 -12.83 26.64 -10.98
C GLU A 62 -11.89 27.15 -9.89
N ARG A 63 -11.89 26.52 -8.71
CA ARG A 63 -11.01 26.92 -7.61
C ARG A 63 -9.53 26.66 -7.86
N VAL A 64 -9.18 25.52 -8.44
CA VAL A 64 -7.78 25.23 -8.83
C VAL A 64 -7.31 26.27 -9.84
N PHE A 65 -8.18 26.64 -10.78
CA PHE A 65 -7.90 27.66 -11.78
C PHE A 65 -7.73 29.05 -11.15
N PHE A 66 -8.62 29.46 -10.26
CA PHE A 66 -8.51 30.74 -9.52
C PHE A 66 -7.23 30.80 -8.67
N LYS A 67 -6.91 29.72 -7.96
CA LYS A 67 -5.65 29.63 -7.19
C LYS A 67 -4.41 29.80 -8.07
N ALA A 68 -4.41 29.16 -9.23
CA ALA A 68 -3.30 29.26 -10.18
C ALA A 68 -3.16 30.65 -10.79
N LEU A 69 -4.29 31.33 -11.08
CA LEU A 69 -4.29 32.67 -11.70
C LEU A 69 -3.94 33.79 -10.72
N TYR A 70 -4.42 33.72 -9.49
CA TYR A 70 -4.34 34.84 -8.54
C TYR A 70 -3.31 34.59 -7.43
N ASN A 71 -2.62 33.46 -7.44
CA ASN A 71 -1.63 33.09 -6.41
C ASN A 71 -2.15 33.21 -4.96
N GLU A 72 -3.46 33.03 -4.77
CA GLU A 72 -4.11 33.16 -3.47
C GLU A 72 -4.06 31.86 -2.67
N ASN A 73 -3.86 31.98 -1.35
CA ASN A 73 -4.08 30.89 -0.42
C ASN A 73 -5.59 30.64 -0.24
N VAL A 74 -6.19 29.90 -1.17
CA VAL A 74 -7.60 29.51 -1.07
C VAL A 74 -7.72 28.42 -0.01
N PRO A 75 -8.51 28.62 1.05
CA PRO A 75 -8.69 27.60 2.08
C PRO A 75 -9.33 26.35 1.49
N ILE A 76 -8.98 25.19 2.06
CA ILE A 76 -9.60 23.91 1.71
C ILE A 76 -11.07 23.96 2.13
N ASP A 77 -11.93 24.17 1.16
CA ASP A 77 -13.36 24.22 1.37
C ASP A 77 -14.05 22.86 1.19
N ASP A 78 -15.37 22.86 1.29
CA ASP A 78 -16.17 21.64 1.14
C ASP A 78 -16.08 21.02 -0.25
N ALA A 79 -15.81 21.78 -1.31
CA ALA A 79 -15.63 21.25 -2.66
C ALA A 79 -14.31 20.47 -2.75
N ALA A 80 -13.21 21.02 -2.21
CA ALA A 80 -11.92 20.33 -2.13
C ALA A 80 -12.00 19.08 -1.25
N LYS A 81 -12.70 19.15 -0.11
CA LYS A 81 -12.96 17.98 0.75
C LYS A 81 -13.76 16.90 0.03
N LYS A 82 -14.77 17.27 -0.75
CA LYS A 82 -15.56 16.32 -1.55
C LYS A 82 -14.71 15.65 -2.61
N LEU A 83 -13.83 16.40 -3.30
CA LEU A 83 -12.90 15.78 -4.26
C LEU A 83 -11.91 14.87 -3.57
N PHE A 84 -11.32 15.28 -2.45
CA PHE A 84 -10.41 14.43 -1.68
C PHE A 84 -11.08 13.10 -1.31
N LYS A 85 -12.34 13.15 -0.88
CA LYS A 85 -13.13 11.94 -0.62
C LYS A 85 -13.28 11.04 -1.85
N GLN A 86 -13.33 11.60 -3.08
CA GLN A 86 -13.41 10.78 -4.31
C GLN A 86 -12.16 9.91 -4.53
N LEU A 87 -11.00 10.36 -4.06
CA LEU A 87 -9.78 9.56 -4.13
C LEU A 87 -9.81 8.37 -3.17
N LEU A 88 -10.74 8.37 -2.21
CA LEU A 88 -10.88 7.37 -1.14
C LEU A 88 -12.13 6.50 -1.31
N ILE A 89 -12.80 6.55 -2.45
CA ILE A 89 -13.97 5.73 -2.70
C ILE A 89 -13.74 4.72 -3.82
N LYS A 90 -14.39 3.57 -3.70
CA LYS A 90 -14.36 2.49 -4.68
C LYS A 90 -15.73 1.81 -4.75
N LYS A 91 -16.01 1.09 -5.82
CA LYS A 91 -17.23 0.27 -5.89
C LYS A 91 -17.18 -0.90 -4.92
N GLU A 92 -18.32 -1.29 -4.37
CA GLU A 92 -18.45 -2.37 -3.39
C GLU A 92 -17.91 -3.72 -3.88
N GLU A 93 -17.94 -3.98 -5.19
CA GLU A 93 -17.37 -5.19 -5.82
C GLU A 93 -15.87 -5.38 -5.51
N TYR A 94 -15.16 -4.29 -5.16
CA TYR A 94 -13.75 -4.29 -4.76
C TYR A 94 -13.54 -4.31 -3.24
N SER A 95 -14.60 -4.46 -2.44
CA SER A 95 -14.51 -4.39 -0.97
C SER A 95 -13.58 -5.45 -0.38
N GLY A 96 -13.41 -6.60 -1.07
CA GLY A 96 -12.47 -7.64 -0.67
C GLY A 96 -11.00 -7.22 -0.70
N GLU A 97 -10.64 -6.09 -1.30
CA GLU A 97 -9.27 -5.58 -1.27
C GLU A 97 -8.89 -4.97 0.08
N GLU A 98 -9.86 -4.47 0.86
CA GLU A 98 -9.62 -3.79 2.15
C GLU A 98 -8.53 -2.74 2.00
N GLU A 99 -8.68 -1.89 0.97
CA GLU A 99 -7.62 -1.02 0.47
C GLU A 99 -7.41 0.21 1.37
N TRP A 100 -6.15 0.55 1.58
CA TRP A 100 -5.70 1.82 2.12
C TRP A 100 -4.91 2.59 1.08
N ARG A 101 -5.08 3.88 1.02
CA ARG A 101 -4.39 4.77 0.07
C ARG A 101 -3.56 5.81 0.79
N ILE A 102 -2.42 6.09 0.19
CA ILE A 102 -1.60 7.23 0.57
C ILE A 102 -1.95 8.37 -0.36
N ILE A 103 -2.30 9.52 0.21
CA ILE A 103 -2.55 10.73 -0.54
C ILE A 103 -1.50 11.75 -0.14
N SER A 104 -0.55 11.99 -1.02
CA SER A 104 0.55 12.92 -0.80
C SER A 104 0.63 13.94 -1.94
N SER A 105 1.01 15.15 -1.59
CA SER A 105 1.35 16.22 -2.56
C SER A 105 2.77 16.09 -3.12
N THR A 106 3.56 15.14 -2.61
CA THR A 106 4.94 14.93 -3.02
C THR A 106 5.12 13.58 -3.71
N ASN A 107 6.06 13.49 -4.65
CA ASN A 107 6.42 12.25 -5.33
C ASN A 107 7.27 11.31 -4.47
N ARG A 108 7.65 11.75 -3.28
CA ARG A 108 8.49 10.96 -2.37
C ARG A 108 7.76 10.76 -1.07
N ILE A 109 7.43 9.51 -0.80
CA ILE A 109 6.92 9.08 0.49
C ILE A 109 8.02 8.24 1.12
N VAL A 110 8.55 8.71 2.24
CA VAL A 110 9.53 7.94 2.99
C VAL A 110 8.75 7.05 3.96
N PHE A 111 8.66 5.76 3.61
CA PHE A 111 8.22 4.75 4.57
C PHE A 111 9.45 4.23 5.32
N PRO A 112 9.54 4.46 6.60
CA PRO A 112 10.81 4.28 7.28
C PRO A 112 11.14 2.85 7.64
N LEU A 113 10.16 1.97 7.77
CA LEU A 113 10.38 0.67 8.40
C LEU A 113 9.65 -0.44 7.66
N ILE A 114 10.37 -1.03 6.71
CA ILE A 114 10.00 -2.34 6.20
C ILE A 114 10.22 -3.34 7.33
N SER A 115 9.15 -4.00 7.76
CA SER A 115 9.19 -5.02 8.81
C SER A 115 9.40 -6.43 8.24
N ALA A 116 8.90 -6.67 7.03
CA ALA A 116 9.08 -7.95 6.35
C ALA A 116 8.82 -7.82 4.85
N VAL A 117 9.29 -8.82 4.09
CA VAL A 117 8.94 -9.04 2.69
C VAL A 117 8.37 -10.46 2.55
N TYR A 118 7.28 -10.59 1.80
CA TYR A 118 6.61 -11.86 1.53
C TYR A 118 6.64 -12.14 0.04
N MET A 119 7.23 -13.25 -0.37
CA MET A 119 7.29 -13.71 -1.75
C MET A 119 6.06 -14.55 -2.09
N GLY A 120 5.48 -14.34 -3.24
CA GLY A 120 4.41 -15.17 -3.78
C GLY A 120 4.93 -16.57 -4.17
N TYR A 121 4.06 -17.56 -4.15
CA TYR A 121 4.46 -18.96 -4.45
C TYR A 121 4.83 -19.21 -5.92
N LYS A 122 4.50 -18.28 -6.83
CA LYS A 122 4.86 -18.36 -8.27
C LYS A 122 6.03 -17.46 -8.64
N ILE A 123 6.71 -16.87 -7.68
CA ILE A 123 7.84 -15.96 -7.95
C ILE A 123 8.97 -16.72 -8.65
N SER A 124 9.64 -16.06 -9.60
CA SER A 124 10.76 -16.66 -10.34
C SER A 124 12.01 -16.78 -9.48
N ASP A 125 12.84 -17.80 -9.76
CA ASP A 125 14.10 -18.02 -9.03
C ASP A 125 15.05 -16.81 -9.10
N GLU A 126 15.11 -16.12 -10.23
CA GLU A 126 15.89 -14.88 -10.37
C GLU A 126 15.42 -13.81 -9.41
N SER A 127 14.08 -13.61 -9.28
CA SER A 127 13.50 -12.64 -8.35
C SER A 127 13.70 -13.05 -6.89
N VAL A 128 13.66 -14.35 -6.59
CA VAL A 128 13.97 -14.89 -5.26
C VAL A 128 15.40 -14.50 -4.87
N GLN A 129 16.40 -14.82 -5.70
CA GLN A 129 17.79 -14.50 -5.43
C GLN A 129 18.01 -13.00 -5.18
N ARG A 130 17.42 -12.15 -6.01
CA ARG A 130 17.48 -10.69 -5.84
C ARG A 130 16.89 -10.21 -4.51
N LEU A 131 15.74 -10.77 -4.13
CA LEU A 131 15.09 -10.40 -2.87
C LEU A 131 15.89 -10.89 -1.67
N GLU A 132 16.45 -12.09 -1.73
CA GLU A 132 17.34 -12.63 -0.69
C GLU A 132 18.55 -11.74 -0.47
N GLU A 133 19.27 -11.39 -1.53
CA GLU A 133 20.42 -10.47 -1.44
C GLU A 133 20.05 -9.11 -0.79
N ILE A 134 18.94 -8.52 -1.22
CA ILE A 134 18.48 -7.23 -0.69
C ILE A 134 18.07 -7.37 0.78
N CYS A 135 17.29 -8.39 1.12
CA CYS A 135 16.79 -8.61 2.47
C CYS A 135 17.90 -8.97 3.45
N ILE A 136 18.88 -9.77 3.04
CA ILE A 136 20.08 -10.05 3.85
C ILE A 136 20.86 -8.77 4.11
N ARG A 137 21.19 -8.01 3.06
CA ARG A 137 21.95 -6.75 3.18
C ARG A 137 21.28 -5.72 4.08
N LYS A 138 19.95 -5.68 4.09
CA LYS A 138 19.15 -4.73 4.87
C LYS A 138 18.64 -5.30 6.20
N SER A 139 18.97 -6.53 6.52
CA SER A 139 18.47 -7.24 7.73
C SER A 139 16.94 -7.26 7.81
N ILE A 140 16.27 -7.41 6.66
CA ILE A 140 14.81 -7.50 6.57
C ILE A 140 14.41 -8.98 6.57
N PRO A 141 13.44 -9.42 7.41
CA PRO A 141 12.87 -10.75 7.35
C PRO A 141 12.22 -11.03 5.99
N LEU A 142 12.51 -12.21 5.43
CA LEU A 142 11.95 -12.67 4.17
C LEU A 142 11.14 -13.93 4.40
N TYR A 143 9.96 -13.98 3.81
CA TYR A 143 9.05 -15.13 3.91
C TYR A 143 8.63 -15.60 2.53
N ARG A 144 8.39 -16.91 2.39
CA ARG A 144 7.80 -17.50 1.19
C ARG A 144 6.37 -17.90 1.46
N GLN A 145 5.49 -17.57 0.55
CA GLN A 145 4.10 -17.99 0.59
C GLN A 145 3.96 -19.46 0.18
N ASN A 146 3.20 -20.20 0.99
CA ASN A 146 2.76 -21.56 0.70
C ASN A 146 1.25 -21.67 0.85
N PHE A 147 0.64 -22.61 0.13
CA PHE A 147 -0.75 -22.97 0.34
C PHE A 147 -0.82 -24.30 1.11
N ASN A 148 -1.56 -24.29 2.20
CA ASN A 148 -1.93 -25.53 2.84
C ASN A 148 -2.97 -26.25 1.97
N SER A 149 -2.60 -27.36 1.37
CA SER A 149 -3.43 -28.12 0.45
C SER A 149 -4.72 -28.68 1.09
N TYR A 150 -4.73 -28.87 2.40
CA TYR A 150 -5.88 -29.39 3.14
C TYR A 150 -6.88 -28.31 3.53
N THR A 151 -6.40 -27.12 3.89
CA THR A 151 -7.26 -26.05 4.40
C THR A 151 -7.51 -24.95 3.37
N GLY A 152 -6.78 -24.94 2.26
CA GLY A 152 -6.78 -23.85 1.27
C GLY A 152 -6.27 -22.51 1.83
N LYS A 153 -5.72 -22.51 3.06
CA LYS A 153 -5.24 -21.29 3.69
C LYS A 153 -3.82 -20.97 3.25
N MET A 154 -3.60 -19.69 3.06
CA MET A 154 -2.29 -19.11 2.80
C MET A 154 -1.44 -19.13 4.07
N GLN A 155 -0.21 -19.60 3.95
CA GLN A 155 0.78 -19.65 5.02
C GLN A 155 2.07 -18.99 4.54
N PHE A 156 2.88 -18.48 5.48
CA PHE A 156 4.14 -17.83 5.18
C PHE A 156 5.23 -18.46 6.04
N GLU A 157 6.21 -19.04 5.38
CA GLU A 157 7.36 -19.68 6.02
C GLU A 157 8.58 -18.78 5.91
N PRO A 158 9.37 -18.61 6.98
CA PRO A 158 10.60 -17.85 6.90
C PRO A 158 11.57 -18.50 5.92
N VAL A 159 12.21 -17.68 5.11
CA VAL A 159 13.36 -18.12 4.31
C VAL A 159 14.57 -18.15 5.24
N GLU A 160 15.05 -19.37 5.54
CA GLU A 160 16.24 -19.52 6.36
C GLU A 160 17.44 -18.91 5.63
N LYS A 161 18.24 -18.17 6.36
CA LYS A 161 19.54 -17.73 5.85
C LYS A 161 20.38 -19.01 5.73
N GLU A 162 20.87 -19.33 4.55
CA GLU A 162 21.98 -20.27 4.47
C GLU A 162 23.08 -19.71 5.37
N SER A 163 23.20 -20.31 6.56
CA SER A 163 24.34 -20.03 7.43
C SER A 163 25.58 -20.43 6.63
N GLU A 164 26.46 -19.46 6.37
CA GLU A 164 27.79 -19.72 5.84
C GLU A 164 28.39 -20.88 6.64
N ILE A 165 28.33 -22.06 6.02
CA ILE A 165 29.16 -23.17 6.48
C ILE A 165 30.59 -22.75 6.16
N LYS A 166 31.28 -22.35 7.22
CA LYS A 166 32.70 -22.08 7.18
C LYS A 166 33.46 -23.35 6.84
#